data_318621e38ed35fb4480cbac332e1e49e
#
_entry.id   318621e38ed35fb4480cbac332e1e49e
#
_cell.length_a   1.000
_cell.length_b   1.000
_cell.length_c   1.000
_cell.angle_alpha   90.00
_cell.angle_beta   90.00
_cell.angle_gamma   90.00
#
_symmetry.space_group_name_H-M   'P 1'
#
loop_
_entity.id
_entity.type
_entity.pdbx_description
1 polymer ?
#
loop_
_entity_poly.entity_id
_entity_poly.type
_entity_poly.pdbx_seq_one_letter_code
_entity_poly.pdbx_strand_id
1 'polypeptide(L)'
;MKDLLHTAITAALSAGEKIMHIYENEDFEVDFKSDDSPLTKADLASHQVIMSFLEKTDIPVLSEEGKHLPYEERKTWNRLWIVDPIDGTKEFIKRNGEFTVNIALVEEQKPILGVIFVPALNELYFSTVEDGAFKVRNVSIYTKVNELIQLGEKLPLDVPKEKYTVVASKSHLSPETQEYIDELKTKHGEVEAISKGSSLKLCMVAEGVADCYPRFAPTMEWDTAAGQAICEHAGFTVMDYKTKAQMLYNREELLNNWFLVK
;
A
#
# COMPACT_ATOMS: atom_id res chain seq x y z
N MET A 1 7.66 -11.55 15.26
CA MET A 1 6.87 -10.99 14.15
C MET A 1 5.38 -10.83 14.48
N LYS A 2 4.70 -11.80 15.05
CA LYS A 2 3.23 -11.76 15.29
C LYS A 2 2.73 -10.57 16.11
N ASP A 3 3.45 -10.13 17.13
CA ASP A 3 3.04 -8.98 17.95
C ASP A 3 3.12 -7.67 17.15
N LEU A 4 4.16 -7.51 16.29
CA LEU A 4 4.29 -6.36 15.40
C LEU A 4 3.19 -6.36 14.33
N LEU A 5 2.84 -7.53 13.77
CA LEU A 5 1.72 -7.66 12.85
C LEU A 5 0.40 -7.29 13.54
N HIS A 6 0.17 -7.77 14.76
CA HIS A 6 -1.01 -7.39 15.55
C HIS A 6 -1.10 -5.90 15.77
N THR A 7 0.01 -5.27 16.15
CA THR A 7 0.09 -3.82 16.34
C THR A 7 -0.26 -3.06 15.06
N ALA A 8 0.34 -3.44 13.92
CA ALA A 8 0.09 -2.80 12.63
C ALA A 8 -1.37 -2.97 12.16
N ILE A 9 -1.94 -4.17 12.29
CA ILE A 9 -3.35 -4.43 11.93
C ILE A 9 -4.28 -3.62 12.82
N THR A 10 -4.06 -3.63 14.15
CA THR A 10 -4.91 -2.87 15.07
C THR A 10 -4.82 -1.37 14.79
N ALA A 11 -3.62 -0.85 14.50
CA ALA A 11 -3.42 0.53 14.11
C ALA A 11 -4.19 0.88 12.83
N ALA A 12 -4.07 0.05 11.78
CA ALA A 12 -4.75 0.27 10.50
C ALA A 12 -6.27 0.24 10.63
N LEU A 13 -6.83 -0.73 11.38
CA LEU A 13 -8.27 -0.84 11.61
C LEU A 13 -8.80 0.34 12.42
N SER A 14 -8.11 0.73 13.52
CA SER A 14 -8.50 1.89 14.34
C SER A 14 -8.43 3.20 13.54
N ALA A 15 -7.41 3.37 12.70
CA ALA A 15 -7.31 4.50 11.80
C ALA A 15 -8.45 4.51 10.78
N GLY A 16 -8.77 3.35 10.20
CA GLY A 16 -9.89 3.20 9.28
C GLY A 16 -11.25 3.55 9.89
N GLU A 17 -11.52 3.15 11.14
CA GLU A 17 -12.72 3.58 11.87
C GLU A 17 -12.79 5.12 11.97
N LYS A 18 -11.66 5.76 12.29
CA LYS A 18 -11.59 7.22 12.39
C LYS A 18 -11.78 7.90 11.04
N ILE A 19 -11.18 7.35 9.99
CA ILE A 19 -11.34 7.81 8.60
C ILE A 19 -12.81 7.73 8.18
N MET A 20 -13.45 6.58 8.38
CA MET A 20 -14.85 6.38 7.98
C MET A 20 -15.80 7.26 8.74
N HIS A 21 -15.54 7.53 10.03
CA HIS A 21 -16.36 8.49 10.79
C HIS A 21 -16.35 9.89 10.14
N ILE A 22 -15.15 10.36 9.69
CA ILE A 22 -15.03 11.66 9.01
C ILE A 22 -15.67 11.58 7.62
N TYR A 23 -15.37 10.49 6.87
CA TYR A 23 -15.88 10.28 5.52
C TYR A 23 -17.41 10.32 5.42
N GLU A 24 -18.11 9.77 6.41
CA GLU A 24 -19.57 9.66 6.41
C GLU A 24 -20.28 10.86 7.01
N ASN A 25 -19.68 11.50 8.02
CA ASN A 25 -20.41 12.41 8.91
C ASN A 25 -19.92 13.87 8.85
N GLU A 26 -18.80 14.16 8.21
CA GLU A 26 -18.23 15.50 8.23
C GLU A 26 -18.09 16.08 6.81
N ASP A 27 -18.27 17.41 6.70
CA ASP A 27 -17.69 18.18 5.60
C ASP A 27 -16.22 18.38 5.95
N PHE A 28 -15.36 17.58 5.32
CA PHE A 28 -13.92 17.66 5.57
C PHE A 28 -13.32 18.86 4.83
N GLU A 29 -12.63 19.71 5.59
CA GLU A 29 -11.82 20.78 5.03
C GLU A 29 -10.66 20.17 4.24
N VAL A 30 -10.43 20.69 3.05
CA VAL A 30 -9.30 20.28 2.20
C VAL A 30 -8.28 21.41 2.25
N ASP A 31 -7.12 21.11 2.82
CA ASP A 31 -5.93 21.94 2.70
C ASP A 31 -5.01 21.40 1.61
N PHE A 32 -4.00 22.18 1.22
CA PHE A 32 -3.01 21.74 0.27
C PHE A 32 -1.62 21.79 0.90
N LYS A 33 -0.83 20.74 0.69
CA LYS A 33 0.57 20.68 1.09
C LYS A 33 1.42 21.61 0.20
N SER A 34 2.69 21.79 0.54
CA SER A 34 3.62 22.64 -0.23
C SER A 34 3.86 22.17 -1.68
N ASP A 35 3.52 20.92 -1.99
CA ASP A 35 3.60 20.32 -3.32
C ASP A 35 2.25 20.26 -4.06
N ASP A 36 1.26 21.05 -3.60
CA ASP A 36 -0.12 21.09 -4.11
C ASP A 36 -0.89 19.76 -3.98
N SER A 37 -0.41 18.79 -3.19
CA SER A 37 -1.19 17.61 -2.85
C SER A 37 -2.25 17.92 -1.79
N PRO A 38 -3.45 17.33 -1.86
CA PRO A 38 -4.49 17.58 -0.87
C PRO A 38 -4.16 16.91 0.47
N LEU A 39 -4.49 17.61 1.54
CA LEU A 39 -4.45 17.14 2.91
C LEU A 39 -5.83 17.33 3.53
N THR A 40 -6.35 16.34 4.19
CA THR A 40 -7.61 16.44 4.89
C THR A 40 -7.45 16.22 6.39
N LYS A 41 -8.48 16.59 7.15
CA LYS A 41 -8.54 16.24 8.59
C LYS A 41 -8.43 14.73 8.83
N ALA A 42 -8.87 13.93 7.86
CA ALA A 42 -8.81 12.49 7.97
C ALA A 42 -7.38 11.95 7.91
N ASP A 43 -6.51 12.54 7.06
CA ASP A 43 -5.09 12.17 6.97
C ASP A 43 -4.40 12.37 8.32
N LEU A 44 -4.57 13.56 8.92
CA LEU A 44 -3.97 13.89 10.22
C LEU A 44 -4.55 13.04 11.37
N ALA A 45 -5.86 12.81 11.38
CA ALA A 45 -6.50 12.00 12.40
C ALA A 45 -6.07 10.52 12.30
N SER A 46 -5.96 9.99 11.08
CA SER A 46 -5.42 8.67 10.81
C SER A 46 -3.98 8.55 11.29
N HIS A 47 -3.12 9.51 10.92
CA HIS A 47 -1.74 9.56 11.36
C HIS A 47 -1.61 9.49 12.87
N GLN A 48 -2.35 10.33 13.61
CA GLN A 48 -2.31 10.36 15.08
C GLN A 48 -2.71 9.01 15.70
N VAL A 49 -3.75 8.36 15.15
CA VAL A 49 -4.17 7.04 15.61
C VAL A 49 -3.06 6.02 15.38
N ILE A 50 -2.50 5.94 14.17
CA ILE A 50 -1.43 4.98 13.84
C ILE A 50 -0.22 5.20 14.75
N MET A 51 0.24 6.44 14.92
CA MET A 51 1.39 6.77 15.77
C MET A 51 1.17 6.32 17.22
N SER A 52 -0.04 6.44 17.77
CA SER A 52 -0.35 6.01 19.14
C SER A 52 -0.11 4.51 19.39
N PHE A 53 -0.09 3.68 18.34
CA PHE A 53 0.24 2.26 18.40
C PHE A 53 1.72 2.01 18.09
N LEU A 54 2.26 2.59 17.01
CA LEU A 54 3.59 2.26 16.52
C LEU A 54 4.71 2.80 17.39
N GLU A 55 4.54 3.97 18.01
CA GLU A 55 5.52 4.53 18.96
C GLU A 55 5.80 3.62 20.17
N LYS A 56 4.87 2.74 20.52
CA LYS A 56 5.06 1.76 21.61
C LYS A 56 5.97 0.59 21.23
N THR A 57 6.36 0.49 19.96
CA THR A 57 7.23 -0.59 19.49
C THR A 57 8.72 -0.26 19.58
N ASP A 58 9.09 0.95 19.99
CA ASP A 58 10.46 1.48 19.99
C ASP A 58 11.17 1.40 18.61
N ILE A 59 10.37 1.26 17.52
CA ILE A 59 10.86 1.24 16.15
C ILE A 59 10.56 2.59 15.50
N PRO A 60 11.54 3.26 14.86
CA PRO A 60 11.32 4.55 14.22
C PRO A 60 10.24 4.46 13.13
N VAL A 61 9.52 5.58 12.93
CA VAL A 61 8.43 5.68 11.96
C VAL A 61 8.75 6.76 10.92
N LEU A 62 8.69 6.38 9.64
CA LEU A 62 8.65 7.28 8.50
C LEU A 62 7.21 7.33 7.98
N SER A 63 6.51 8.43 8.22
CA SER A 63 5.12 8.62 7.79
C SER A 63 5.01 9.81 6.86
N GLU A 64 4.12 9.73 5.87
CA GLU A 64 3.82 10.85 4.96
C GLU A 64 3.45 12.13 5.71
N GLU A 65 2.62 12.02 6.75
CA GLU A 65 2.15 13.15 7.57
C GLU A 65 3.06 13.43 8.77
N GLY A 66 4.18 12.75 8.84
CA GLY A 66 5.15 12.90 9.93
C GLY A 66 6.24 13.93 9.63
N LYS A 67 7.08 14.18 10.63
CA LYS A 67 8.30 14.96 10.43
C LYS A 67 9.33 14.10 9.70
N HIS A 68 9.69 14.51 8.50
CA HIS A 68 10.74 13.82 7.74
C HIS A 68 12.12 14.22 8.28
N LEU A 69 12.80 13.27 8.90
CA LEU A 69 14.16 13.44 9.37
C LEU A 69 15.17 13.38 8.21
N PRO A 70 16.30 14.10 8.31
CA PRO A 70 17.37 14.02 7.31
C PRO A 70 17.86 12.58 7.10
N TYR A 71 18.33 12.28 5.87
CA TYR A 71 18.84 10.94 5.55
C TYR A 71 19.97 10.50 6.47
N GLU A 72 20.86 11.43 6.87
CA GLU A 72 21.97 11.16 7.79
C GLU A 72 21.53 10.55 9.14
N GLU A 73 20.32 10.87 9.58
CA GLU A 73 19.72 10.24 10.76
C GLU A 73 19.06 8.90 10.40
N ARG A 74 18.24 8.88 9.33
CA ARG A 74 17.46 7.71 8.91
C ARG A 74 18.32 6.55 8.40
N LYS A 75 19.46 6.82 7.77
CA LYS A 75 20.36 5.78 7.21
C LYS A 75 20.87 4.78 8.25
N THR A 76 20.82 5.15 9.55
CA THR A 76 21.18 4.28 10.65
C THR A 76 20.07 3.35 11.11
N TRP A 77 18.86 3.54 10.60
CA TRP A 77 17.69 2.74 10.97
C TRP A 77 17.72 1.40 10.22
N ASN A 78 18.16 0.37 10.91
CA ASN A 78 18.16 -0.98 10.36
C ASN A 78 16.72 -1.52 10.22
N ARG A 79 15.81 -1.05 11.07
CA ARG A 79 14.38 -1.39 11.07
C ARG A 79 13.56 -0.12 11.26
N LEU A 80 12.49 0.03 10.47
CA LEU A 80 11.58 1.17 10.56
C LEU A 80 10.18 0.81 10.08
N TRP A 81 9.19 1.51 10.61
CA TRP A 81 7.85 1.56 10.05
C TRP A 81 7.80 2.58 8.92
N ILE A 82 7.16 2.22 7.80
CA ILE A 82 6.80 3.16 6.72
C ILE A 82 5.28 3.19 6.63
N VAL A 83 4.70 4.41 6.70
CA VAL A 83 3.27 4.61 6.88
C VAL A 83 2.73 5.63 5.88
N ASP A 84 1.66 5.27 5.20
CA ASP A 84 0.75 6.20 4.55
C ASP A 84 -0.59 6.16 5.28
N PRO A 85 -0.95 7.23 5.99
CA PRO A 85 -2.19 7.26 6.77
C PRO A 85 -3.45 7.20 5.91
N ILE A 86 -3.43 7.79 4.70
CA ILE A 86 -4.48 7.69 3.67
C ILE A 86 -3.84 7.81 2.29
N ASP A 87 -3.48 6.68 1.68
CA ASP A 87 -3.17 6.67 0.25
C ASP A 87 -4.47 6.83 -0.54
N GLY A 88 -4.46 7.81 -1.44
CA GLY A 88 -5.61 8.13 -2.25
C GLY A 88 -6.50 9.24 -1.67
N THR A 89 -5.91 10.31 -1.13
CA THR A 89 -6.66 11.48 -0.63
C THR A 89 -7.58 12.09 -1.71
N LYS A 90 -7.17 12.05 -2.98
CA LYS A 90 -8.03 12.47 -4.10
C LYS A 90 -9.26 11.57 -4.26
N GLU A 91 -9.12 10.28 -4.08
CA GLU A 91 -10.19 9.28 -4.10
C GLU A 91 -11.12 9.43 -2.90
N PHE A 92 -10.56 9.75 -1.73
CA PHE A 92 -11.30 10.09 -0.52
C PHE A 92 -12.19 11.32 -0.74
N ILE A 93 -11.63 12.41 -1.27
CA ILE A 93 -12.37 13.66 -1.57
C ILE A 93 -13.48 13.40 -2.60
N LYS A 94 -13.23 12.57 -3.63
CA LYS A 94 -14.23 12.20 -4.65
C LYS A 94 -15.28 11.20 -4.14
N ARG A 95 -15.16 10.71 -2.92
CA ARG A 95 -16.08 9.75 -2.31
C ARG A 95 -16.28 8.47 -3.13
N ASN A 96 -15.23 7.96 -3.79
CA ASN A 96 -15.30 6.71 -4.58
C ASN A 96 -14.89 5.45 -3.81
N GLY A 97 -14.42 5.59 -2.56
CA GLY A 97 -14.04 4.49 -1.67
C GLY A 97 -12.70 3.82 -2.00
N GLU A 98 -11.94 4.31 -2.97
CA GLU A 98 -10.67 3.72 -3.42
C GLU A 98 -9.46 4.33 -2.69
N PHE A 99 -9.50 4.39 -1.36
CA PHE A 99 -8.43 4.86 -0.50
C PHE A 99 -8.04 3.78 0.52
N THR A 100 -6.79 3.82 0.97
CA THR A 100 -6.23 2.77 1.83
C THR A 100 -5.40 3.36 2.97
N VAL A 101 -5.27 2.60 4.07
CA VAL A 101 -4.27 2.81 5.12
C VAL A 101 -3.14 1.82 4.86
N ASN A 102 -1.91 2.31 4.72
CA ASN A 102 -0.75 1.48 4.42
C ASN A 102 0.25 1.53 5.58
N ILE A 103 0.63 0.37 6.11
CA ILE A 103 1.65 0.24 7.16
C ILE A 103 2.61 -0.89 6.77
N ALA A 104 3.89 -0.59 6.66
CA ALA A 104 4.93 -1.58 6.40
C ALA A 104 5.99 -1.58 7.49
N LEU A 105 6.52 -2.75 7.82
CA LEU A 105 7.78 -2.86 8.55
C LEU A 105 8.88 -3.20 7.56
N VAL A 106 9.89 -2.37 7.54
CA VAL A 106 11.08 -2.53 6.69
C VAL A 106 12.28 -2.90 7.57
N GLU A 107 13.04 -3.88 7.17
CA GLU A 107 14.30 -4.30 7.78
C GLU A 107 15.37 -4.44 6.70
N GLU A 108 16.55 -3.88 6.93
CA GLU A 108 17.63 -3.87 5.94
C GLU A 108 17.17 -3.44 4.55
N GLN A 109 16.41 -2.34 4.50
CA GLN A 109 15.81 -1.75 3.30
C GLN A 109 14.74 -2.60 2.58
N LYS A 110 14.33 -3.74 3.12
CA LYS A 110 13.34 -4.64 2.53
C LYS A 110 12.08 -4.69 3.37
N PRO A 111 10.90 -4.66 2.77
CA PRO A 111 9.66 -4.78 3.52
C PRO A 111 9.45 -6.24 3.93
N ILE A 112 9.37 -6.47 5.25
CA ILE A 112 9.22 -7.80 5.85
C ILE A 112 7.83 -8.06 6.40
N LEU A 113 7.00 -7.01 6.49
CA LEU A 113 5.60 -7.06 6.89
C LEU A 113 4.87 -5.95 6.16
N GLY A 114 3.68 -6.24 5.67
CA GLY A 114 2.79 -5.27 5.05
C GLY A 114 1.36 -5.40 5.54
N VAL A 115 0.71 -4.26 5.77
CA VAL A 115 -0.71 -4.15 6.07
C VAL A 115 -1.31 -3.07 5.18
N ILE A 116 -2.35 -3.42 4.44
CA ILE A 116 -3.19 -2.48 3.69
C ILE A 116 -4.63 -2.71 4.14
N PHE A 117 -5.24 -1.69 4.68
CA PHE A 117 -6.66 -1.70 5.01
C PHE A 117 -7.43 -0.79 4.05
N VAL A 118 -8.56 -1.28 3.55
CA VAL A 118 -9.48 -0.56 2.66
C VAL A 118 -10.74 -0.21 3.47
N PRO A 119 -10.81 0.95 4.12
CA PRO A 119 -11.87 1.24 5.09
C PRO A 119 -13.27 1.17 4.49
N ALA A 120 -13.45 1.73 3.29
CA ALA A 120 -14.75 1.79 2.63
C ALA A 120 -15.31 0.41 2.21
N LEU A 121 -14.45 -0.59 2.04
CA LEU A 121 -14.81 -1.96 1.68
C LEU A 121 -14.74 -2.93 2.87
N ASN A 122 -14.18 -2.48 3.99
CA ASN A 122 -13.83 -3.31 5.13
C ASN A 122 -13.03 -4.56 4.70
N GLU A 123 -12.01 -4.34 3.87
CA GLU A 123 -11.08 -5.36 3.38
C GLU A 123 -9.68 -5.11 3.94
N LEU A 124 -9.06 -6.15 4.47
CA LEU A 124 -7.72 -6.13 5.03
C LEU A 124 -6.82 -7.06 4.23
N TYR A 125 -5.68 -6.53 3.78
CA TYR A 125 -4.57 -7.29 3.24
C TYR A 125 -3.41 -7.22 4.22
N PHE A 126 -2.80 -8.34 4.51
CA PHE A 126 -1.62 -8.36 5.37
C PHE A 126 -0.67 -9.49 4.99
N SER A 127 0.59 -9.30 5.33
CA SER A 127 1.61 -10.32 5.06
C SER A 127 2.77 -10.25 6.03
N THR A 128 3.42 -11.40 6.22
CA THR A 128 4.75 -11.50 6.82
C THR A 128 5.62 -12.46 6.01
N VAL A 129 6.94 -12.34 6.14
CA VAL A 129 7.88 -13.31 5.54
C VAL A 129 7.60 -14.74 5.98
N GLU A 130 7.13 -14.92 7.21
CA GLU A 130 6.91 -16.24 7.84
C GLU A 130 5.59 -16.89 7.39
N ASP A 131 4.51 -16.09 7.33
CA ASP A 131 3.15 -16.62 7.14
C ASP A 131 2.67 -16.54 5.68
N GLY A 132 3.30 -15.67 4.86
CA GLY A 132 2.83 -15.33 3.51
C GLY A 132 1.82 -14.17 3.51
N ALA A 133 1.03 -14.06 2.45
CA ALA A 133 0.07 -12.97 2.26
C ALA A 133 -1.37 -13.46 2.33
N PHE A 134 -2.25 -12.63 2.90
CA PHE A 134 -3.67 -12.95 3.15
C PHE A 134 -4.57 -11.76 2.85
N LYS A 135 -5.81 -12.07 2.47
CA LYS A 135 -6.94 -11.13 2.40
C LYS A 135 -8.04 -11.57 3.36
N VAL A 136 -8.60 -10.62 4.13
CA VAL A 136 -9.76 -10.82 4.99
C VAL A 136 -10.83 -9.79 4.66
N ARG A 137 -12.08 -10.21 4.55
CA ARG A 137 -13.24 -9.34 4.37
C ARG A 137 -14.06 -9.25 5.66
N ASN A 138 -14.72 -8.11 5.87
CA ASN A 138 -15.57 -7.87 7.03
C ASN A 138 -14.81 -8.06 8.34
N VAL A 139 -13.60 -7.49 8.40
CA VAL A 139 -12.71 -7.60 9.55
C VAL A 139 -13.21 -6.76 10.73
N SER A 140 -12.97 -7.25 11.95
CA SER A 140 -13.24 -6.53 13.19
C SER A 140 -11.93 -6.24 13.93
N ILE A 141 -11.84 -5.05 14.54
CA ILE A 141 -10.69 -4.63 15.37
C ILE A 141 -10.42 -5.58 16.55
N TYR A 142 -11.43 -6.36 16.97
CA TYR A 142 -11.31 -7.32 18.07
C TYR A 142 -10.79 -8.70 17.61
N THR A 143 -10.61 -8.92 16.31
CA THR A 143 -10.15 -10.21 15.78
C THR A 143 -8.65 -10.37 16.01
N LYS A 144 -8.25 -11.48 16.64
CA LYS A 144 -6.83 -11.77 16.90
C LYS A 144 -6.12 -12.19 15.60
N VAL A 145 -4.81 -11.90 15.49
CA VAL A 145 -3.99 -12.23 14.30
C VAL A 145 -4.08 -13.70 13.91
N ASN A 146 -4.02 -14.63 14.88
CA ASN A 146 -4.14 -16.05 14.57
C ASN A 146 -5.51 -16.42 13.96
N GLU A 147 -6.57 -15.75 14.38
CA GLU A 147 -7.91 -15.90 13.81
C GLU A 147 -7.96 -15.27 12.40
N LEU A 148 -7.33 -14.11 12.20
CA LEU A 148 -7.21 -13.47 10.88
C LEU A 148 -6.47 -14.37 9.87
N ILE A 149 -5.40 -15.03 10.28
CA ILE A 149 -4.67 -15.99 9.44
C ILE A 149 -5.57 -17.21 9.09
N GLN A 150 -6.38 -17.67 10.02
CA GLN A 150 -7.29 -18.81 9.78
C GLN A 150 -8.50 -18.45 8.91
N LEU A 151 -9.01 -17.22 9.05
CA LEU A 151 -10.16 -16.72 8.28
C LEU A 151 -9.72 -16.14 6.91
N GLY A 152 -8.45 -15.80 6.78
CA GLY A 152 -7.90 -15.14 5.60
C GLY A 152 -7.81 -16.07 4.40
N GLU A 153 -8.18 -15.53 3.25
CA GLU A 153 -7.89 -16.12 1.95
C GLU A 153 -6.40 -15.95 1.66
N LYS A 154 -5.68 -17.05 1.52
CA LYS A 154 -4.24 -16.99 1.19
C LYS A 154 -4.05 -16.50 -0.24
N LEU A 155 -3.12 -15.57 -0.43
CA LEU A 155 -2.80 -14.99 -1.73
C LEU A 155 -1.65 -15.76 -2.42
N PRO A 156 -1.64 -15.85 -3.78
CA PRO A 156 -2.70 -15.37 -4.67
C PRO A 156 -3.96 -16.24 -4.61
N LEU A 157 -5.09 -15.66 -4.98
CA LEU A 157 -6.34 -16.38 -5.12
C LEU A 157 -6.32 -17.21 -6.43
N ASP A 158 -7.06 -18.29 -6.46
CA ASP A 158 -7.31 -19.03 -7.71
C ASP A 158 -8.41 -18.31 -8.53
N VAL A 159 -8.01 -17.27 -9.26
CA VAL A 159 -8.92 -16.46 -10.08
C VAL A 159 -8.79 -16.87 -11.54
N PRO A 160 -9.84 -17.47 -12.14
CA PRO A 160 -9.84 -17.76 -13.56
C PRO A 160 -9.72 -16.47 -14.39
N LYS A 161 -8.75 -16.42 -15.33
CA LYS A 161 -8.54 -15.30 -16.23
C LYS A 161 -8.55 -15.79 -17.67
N GLU A 162 -9.30 -15.10 -18.52
CA GLU A 162 -9.34 -15.38 -19.97
C GLU A 162 -8.29 -14.58 -20.73
N LYS A 163 -7.86 -13.43 -20.17
CA LYS A 163 -6.95 -12.48 -20.81
C LYS A 163 -5.84 -12.09 -19.85
N TYR A 164 -4.70 -11.71 -20.42
CA TYR A 164 -3.64 -11.06 -19.65
C TYR A 164 -4.14 -9.70 -19.16
N THR A 165 -4.13 -9.48 -17.84
CA THR A 165 -4.74 -8.32 -17.21
C THR A 165 -3.67 -7.40 -16.64
N VAL A 166 -3.67 -6.14 -17.08
CA VAL A 166 -2.79 -5.08 -16.57
C VAL A 166 -3.60 -4.14 -15.71
N VAL A 167 -3.13 -3.87 -14.50
CA VAL A 167 -3.69 -2.78 -13.71
C VAL A 167 -2.87 -1.51 -13.91
N ALA A 168 -3.54 -0.39 -14.20
CA ALA A 168 -2.89 0.90 -14.42
C ALA A 168 -3.69 2.05 -13.77
N SER A 169 -3.07 3.21 -13.61
CA SER A 169 -3.76 4.39 -13.09
C SER A 169 -4.56 5.08 -14.20
N LYS A 170 -5.81 5.44 -13.94
CA LYS A 170 -6.61 6.28 -14.84
C LYS A 170 -6.05 7.71 -14.96
N SER A 171 -5.62 8.24 -13.84
CA SER A 171 -5.20 9.65 -13.73
C SER A 171 -3.73 9.89 -14.10
N HIS A 172 -2.93 8.83 -14.21
CA HIS A 172 -1.49 8.89 -14.43
C HIS A 172 -1.04 7.82 -15.43
N LEU A 173 -1.80 7.65 -16.52
CA LEU A 173 -1.39 6.81 -17.64
C LEU A 173 -0.37 7.61 -18.46
N SER A 174 0.92 7.33 -18.25
CA SER A 174 1.99 7.95 -19.01
C SER A 174 2.14 7.30 -20.40
N PRO A 175 2.74 8.01 -21.39
CA PRO A 175 3.06 7.41 -22.69
C PRO A 175 3.85 6.10 -22.56
N GLU A 176 4.80 6.05 -21.65
CA GLU A 176 5.64 4.87 -21.42
C GLU A 176 4.84 3.69 -20.85
N THR A 177 3.84 3.98 -20.00
CA THR A 177 2.91 2.93 -19.54
C THR A 177 2.08 2.39 -20.68
N GLN A 178 1.63 3.27 -21.58
CA GLN A 178 0.87 2.85 -22.77
C GLN A 178 1.73 2.01 -23.71
N GLU A 179 2.97 2.43 -23.99
CA GLU A 179 3.92 1.66 -24.80
C GLU A 179 4.13 0.25 -24.22
N TYR A 180 4.34 0.15 -22.91
CA TYR A 180 4.48 -1.14 -22.25
C TYR A 180 3.24 -2.03 -22.38
N ILE A 181 2.04 -1.46 -22.27
CA ILE A 181 0.78 -2.19 -22.51
C ILE A 181 0.71 -2.69 -23.96
N ASP A 182 1.16 -1.91 -24.92
CA ASP A 182 1.13 -2.30 -26.35
C ASP A 182 2.19 -3.39 -26.66
N GLU A 183 3.33 -3.38 -25.97
CA GLU A 183 4.27 -4.51 -25.99
C GLU A 183 3.64 -5.79 -25.44
N LEU A 184 2.90 -5.70 -24.33
CA LEU A 184 2.19 -6.84 -23.75
C LEU A 184 1.12 -7.40 -24.70
N LYS A 185 0.39 -6.56 -25.45
CA LYS A 185 -0.54 -7.00 -26.48
C LYS A 185 0.17 -7.79 -27.58
N THR A 186 1.36 -7.34 -27.97
CA THR A 186 2.17 -8.05 -28.96
C THR A 186 2.58 -9.44 -28.47
N LYS A 187 2.85 -9.57 -27.18
CA LYS A 187 3.33 -10.80 -26.55
C LYS A 187 2.19 -11.78 -26.20
N HIS A 188 1.07 -11.27 -25.69
CA HIS A 188 0.00 -12.07 -25.09
C HIS A 188 -1.30 -12.07 -25.93
N GLY A 189 -1.37 -11.29 -27.02
CA GLY A 189 -2.59 -11.09 -27.79
C GLY A 189 -3.51 -10.07 -27.12
N GLU A 190 -4.70 -10.48 -26.72
CA GLU A 190 -5.63 -9.58 -26.04
C GLU A 190 -5.17 -9.30 -24.60
N VAL A 191 -5.05 -8.01 -24.28
CA VAL A 191 -4.70 -7.52 -22.93
C VAL A 191 -5.86 -6.68 -22.41
N GLU A 192 -6.35 -7.03 -21.23
CA GLU A 192 -7.33 -6.23 -20.50
C GLU A 192 -6.61 -5.21 -19.63
N ALA A 193 -7.02 -3.94 -19.72
CA ALA A 193 -6.51 -2.87 -18.88
C ALA A 193 -7.58 -2.46 -17.86
N ILE A 194 -7.32 -2.70 -16.58
CA ILE A 194 -8.20 -2.32 -15.49
C ILE A 194 -7.57 -1.19 -14.66
N SER A 195 -8.40 -0.46 -13.92
CA SER A 195 -7.91 0.68 -13.15
C SER A 195 -8.51 0.72 -11.76
N LYS A 196 -7.66 1.04 -10.78
CA LYS A 196 -8.02 1.29 -9.39
C LYS A 196 -7.24 2.48 -8.84
N GLY A 197 -7.77 3.10 -7.78
CA GLY A 197 -7.07 4.11 -6.99
C GLY A 197 -6.05 3.48 -6.04
N SER A 198 -5.21 4.29 -5.46
CA SER A 198 -4.33 3.99 -4.33
C SER A 198 -3.53 2.68 -4.45
N SER A 199 -3.13 2.09 -3.34
CA SER A 199 -2.42 0.80 -3.23
C SER A 199 -3.27 -0.42 -3.63
N LEU A 200 -4.58 -0.24 -3.93
CA LEU A 200 -5.43 -1.31 -4.47
C LEU A 200 -4.86 -1.94 -5.73
N LYS A 201 -4.05 -1.22 -6.51
CA LYS A 201 -3.38 -1.77 -7.70
C LYS A 201 -2.36 -2.86 -7.34
N LEU A 202 -1.62 -2.68 -6.24
CA LEU A 202 -0.72 -3.70 -5.69
C LEU A 202 -1.51 -4.89 -5.14
N CYS A 203 -2.62 -4.62 -4.43
CA CYS A 203 -3.52 -5.66 -3.94
C CYS A 203 -4.07 -6.53 -5.07
N MET A 204 -4.48 -5.94 -6.20
CA MET A 204 -5.01 -6.70 -7.35
C MET A 204 -3.97 -7.64 -7.98
N VAL A 205 -2.69 -7.25 -8.00
CA VAL A 205 -1.63 -8.16 -8.43
C VAL A 205 -1.43 -9.26 -7.40
N ALA A 206 -1.34 -8.91 -6.12
CA ALA A 206 -1.19 -9.88 -5.03
C ALA A 206 -2.33 -10.91 -4.99
N GLU A 207 -3.57 -10.49 -5.33
CA GLU A 207 -4.72 -11.39 -5.47
C GLU A 207 -4.64 -12.32 -6.68
N GLY A 208 -3.78 -12.01 -7.66
CA GLY A 208 -3.77 -12.69 -8.94
C GLY A 208 -4.88 -12.22 -9.90
N VAL A 209 -5.65 -11.19 -9.57
CA VAL A 209 -6.66 -10.57 -10.45
C VAL A 209 -5.99 -9.85 -11.61
N ALA A 210 -4.87 -9.17 -11.38
CA ALA A 210 -4.03 -8.60 -12.42
C ALA A 210 -2.72 -9.37 -12.55
N ASP A 211 -2.19 -9.47 -13.77
CA ASP A 211 -0.92 -10.14 -14.06
C ASP A 211 0.27 -9.21 -13.88
N CYS A 212 0.08 -7.91 -14.05
CA CYS A 212 1.13 -6.94 -13.78
C CYS A 212 0.58 -5.54 -13.50
N TYR A 213 1.45 -4.75 -12.85
CA TYR A 213 1.25 -3.33 -12.61
C TYR A 213 2.53 -2.57 -12.99
N PRO A 214 2.59 -1.98 -14.21
CA PRO A 214 3.62 -1.02 -14.56
C PRO A 214 3.29 0.34 -13.93
N ARG A 215 4.21 0.89 -13.15
CA ARG A 215 4.10 2.23 -12.57
C ARG A 215 5.24 3.11 -13.07
N PHE A 216 5.03 3.76 -14.23
CA PHE A 216 5.97 4.67 -14.86
C PHE A 216 5.54 6.13 -14.62
N ALA A 217 5.30 6.44 -13.36
CA ALA A 217 4.96 7.77 -12.86
C ALA A 217 5.38 7.88 -11.39
N PRO A 218 5.54 9.09 -10.83
CA PRO A 218 6.01 9.30 -9.46
C PRO A 218 5.14 8.61 -8.41
N THR A 219 5.78 8.06 -7.39
CA THR A 219 5.21 7.58 -6.12
C THR A 219 6.25 7.76 -5.03
N MET A 220 5.80 7.80 -3.78
CA MET A 220 6.69 7.86 -2.62
C MET A 220 6.87 6.46 -2.00
N GLU A 221 7.85 6.32 -1.11
CA GLU A 221 8.10 5.04 -0.44
C GLU A 221 6.89 4.53 0.35
N TRP A 222 6.12 5.41 0.98
CA TRP A 222 4.95 5.05 1.77
C TRP A 222 3.76 4.55 0.93
N ASP A 223 3.65 4.96 -0.35
CA ASP A 223 2.63 4.46 -1.28
C ASP A 223 2.83 2.98 -1.63
N THR A 224 4.06 2.45 -1.45
CA THR A 224 4.44 1.17 -2.06
C THR A 224 4.94 0.12 -1.07
N ALA A 225 5.52 0.51 0.07
CA ALA A 225 6.21 -0.43 0.96
C ALA A 225 5.30 -1.56 1.46
N ALA A 226 4.08 -1.25 1.89
CA ALA A 226 3.12 -2.25 2.36
C ALA A 226 2.66 -3.17 1.22
N GLY A 227 2.36 -2.58 0.06
CA GLY A 227 1.94 -3.33 -1.12
C GLY A 227 3.04 -4.23 -1.68
N GLN A 228 4.31 -3.79 -1.65
CA GLN A 228 5.45 -4.64 -2.04
C GLN A 228 5.56 -5.85 -1.12
N ALA A 229 5.50 -5.67 0.21
CA ALA A 229 5.52 -6.80 1.14
C ALA A 229 4.44 -7.82 0.79
N ILE A 230 3.20 -7.35 0.55
CA ILE A 230 2.06 -8.22 0.23
C ILE A 230 2.28 -8.93 -1.11
N CYS A 231 2.73 -8.23 -2.16
CA CYS A 231 3.01 -8.83 -3.46
C CYS A 231 4.13 -9.89 -3.38
N GLU A 232 5.25 -9.57 -2.72
CA GLU A 232 6.39 -10.49 -2.63
C GLU A 232 6.05 -11.72 -1.78
N HIS A 233 5.31 -11.56 -0.70
CA HIS A 233 4.87 -12.69 0.14
C HIS A 233 3.72 -13.51 -0.50
N ALA A 234 3.07 -12.97 -1.54
CA ALA A 234 2.15 -13.70 -2.42
C ALA A 234 2.85 -14.39 -3.60
N GLY A 235 4.18 -14.22 -3.76
CA GLY A 235 4.97 -14.88 -4.80
C GLY A 235 5.23 -14.02 -6.06
N PHE A 236 4.86 -12.75 -6.04
CA PHE A 236 5.15 -11.79 -7.11
C PHE A 236 6.47 -11.05 -6.86
N THR A 237 6.94 -10.32 -7.85
CA THR A 237 8.14 -9.48 -7.73
C THR A 237 7.78 -8.00 -7.91
N VAL A 238 8.42 -7.14 -7.13
CA VAL A 238 8.36 -5.68 -7.30
C VAL A 238 9.74 -5.18 -7.67
N MET A 239 9.91 -4.85 -8.93
CA MET A 239 11.20 -4.53 -9.53
C MET A 239 11.31 -3.03 -9.78
N ASP A 240 12.34 -2.41 -9.25
CA ASP A 240 12.77 -1.07 -9.66
C ASP A 240 13.18 -1.11 -11.15
N TYR A 241 12.50 -0.29 -11.95
CA TYR A 241 12.66 -0.33 -13.41
C TYR A 241 14.00 0.26 -13.89
N LYS A 242 14.64 1.10 -13.07
CA LYS A 242 15.95 1.69 -13.36
C LYS A 242 17.09 0.74 -13.03
N THR A 243 17.04 0.11 -11.86
CA THR A 243 18.11 -0.77 -11.39
C THR A 243 17.96 -2.24 -11.85
N LYS A 244 16.76 -2.62 -12.29
CA LYS A 244 16.35 -3.99 -12.63
C LYS A 244 16.53 -4.98 -11.47
N ALA A 245 16.50 -4.48 -10.25
CA ALA A 245 16.59 -5.23 -9.01
C ALA A 245 15.33 -5.01 -8.14
N GLN A 246 15.23 -5.72 -7.03
CA GLN A 246 14.18 -5.50 -6.03
C GLN A 246 14.17 -4.04 -5.58
N MET A 247 13.00 -3.45 -5.43
CA MET A 247 12.86 -2.09 -4.93
C MET A 247 13.21 -2.04 -3.44
N LEU A 248 14.01 -1.05 -3.03
CA LEU A 248 14.50 -0.87 -1.67
C LEU A 248 13.94 0.42 -1.05
N TYR A 249 13.90 0.46 0.27
CA TYR A 249 13.30 1.53 1.08
C TYR A 249 14.30 2.19 2.02
N ASN A 250 13.89 3.27 2.67
CA ASN A 250 14.73 4.13 3.49
C ASN A 250 15.93 4.67 2.71
N ARG A 251 15.69 5.04 1.48
CA ARG A 251 16.70 5.64 0.60
C ARG A 251 16.89 7.12 0.93
N GLU A 252 17.96 7.73 0.45
CA GLU A 252 18.17 9.16 0.56
C GLU A 252 17.02 9.94 -0.07
N GLU A 253 16.69 9.61 -1.33
CA GLU A 253 15.51 10.11 -2.03
C GLU A 253 14.32 9.20 -1.76
N LEU A 254 13.26 9.75 -1.16
CA LEU A 254 12.04 9.00 -0.83
C LEU A 254 11.10 8.84 -2.03
N LEU A 255 11.35 9.57 -3.12
CA LEU A 255 10.65 9.40 -4.39
C LEU A 255 11.11 8.08 -5.03
N ASN A 256 10.16 7.22 -5.37
CA ASN A 256 10.46 5.96 -6.05
C ASN A 256 10.89 6.15 -7.49
N ASN A 257 11.82 5.32 -7.97
CA ASN A 257 11.95 5.09 -9.39
C ASN A 257 10.68 4.46 -9.96
N TRP A 258 10.51 4.47 -11.27
CA TRP A 258 9.50 3.65 -11.92
C TRP A 258 9.68 2.19 -11.53
N PHE A 259 8.60 1.45 -11.42
CA PHE A 259 8.64 0.05 -11.03
C PHE A 259 7.65 -0.82 -11.80
N LEU A 260 7.88 -2.11 -11.74
CA LEU A 260 7.03 -3.13 -12.35
C LEU A 260 6.75 -4.22 -11.32
N VAL A 261 5.47 -4.52 -11.14
CA VAL A 261 5.00 -5.66 -10.34
C VAL A 261 4.53 -6.75 -11.27
N LYS A 262 4.96 -7.99 -11.05
CA LYS A 262 4.53 -9.16 -11.84
C LYS A 262 4.86 -10.48 -11.15
#